data_40cd3cf6ddc8386f40ab786943f48f0e
#
_entry.id   40cd3cf6ddc8386f40ab786943f48f0e
#
_cell.length_a   1.000
_cell.length_b   1.000
_cell.length_c   1.000
_cell.angle_alpha   90.00
_cell.angle_beta   90.00
_cell.angle_gamma   90.00
#
_symmetry.space_group_name_H-M   'P 1'
#
loop_
_entity.id
_entity.type
_entity.pdbx_description
1 polymer ?
#
loop_
_entity_poly.entity_id
_entity_poly.type
_entity_poly.pdbx_seq_one_letter_code
_entity_poly.pdbx_strand_id
1 'polypeptide(L)'
;MALIQKKVVVKNRQGLHARPAALFVQVANKFDARIIIKRDKEEVNGKSIMGILMLGAEKGSSIVIEADGDDALKAIEELEKVVTSEE
;
A
#
# COMPACT_ATOMS: atom_id res chain seq x y z
N MET A 1 17.77 9.58 -5.46
CA MET A 1 16.49 9.15 -4.90
C MET A 1 15.55 8.77 -6.02
N ALA A 2 14.78 7.73 -5.83
CA ALA A 2 13.84 7.25 -6.84
C ALA A 2 12.42 7.40 -6.34
N LEU A 3 11.56 7.95 -7.19
CA LEU A 3 10.12 8.00 -6.95
C LEU A 3 9.49 7.00 -7.89
N ILE A 4 8.85 5.98 -7.33
CA ILE A 4 8.24 4.90 -8.11
C ILE A 4 6.77 4.82 -7.72
N GLN A 5 5.92 4.68 -8.73
CA GLN A 5 4.49 4.52 -8.52
C GLN A 5 4.02 3.27 -9.24
N LYS A 6 3.06 2.58 -8.66
CA LYS A 6 2.45 1.43 -9.32
C LYS A 6 0.98 1.36 -8.98
N LYS A 7 0.16 1.21 -10.01
CA LYS A 7 -1.28 1.00 -9.85
C LYS A 7 -1.51 -0.48 -9.58
N VAL A 8 -2.26 -0.79 -8.53
CA VAL A 8 -2.50 -2.16 -8.10
C VAL A 8 -3.99 -2.31 -7.80
N VAL A 9 -4.55 -3.47 -8.19
CA VAL A 9 -5.94 -3.79 -7.86
C VAL A 9 -5.96 -4.57 -6.55
N VAL A 10 -6.81 -4.14 -5.62
CA VAL A 10 -6.95 -4.81 -4.33
C VAL A 10 -7.62 -6.17 -4.53
N LYS A 11 -6.95 -7.24 -4.12
CA LYS A 11 -7.47 -8.60 -4.26
C LYS A 11 -7.74 -9.27 -2.93
N ASN A 12 -7.44 -8.60 -1.82
CA ASN A 12 -7.75 -9.13 -0.49
C ASN A 12 -9.26 -9.37 -0.40
N ARG A 13 -9.65 -10.49 0.18
CA ARG A 13 -11.04 -10.93 0.18
C ARG A 13 -12.00 -9.87 0.69
N GLN A 14 -11.64 -9.17 1.75
CA GLN A 14 -12.48 -8.16 2.37
C GLN A 14 -11.90 -6.74 2.17
N GLY A 15 -11.07 -6.56 1.14
CA GLY A 15 -10.41 -5.29 0.89
C GLY A 15 -9.27 -5.04 1.87
N LEU A 16 -8.83 -3.80 1.95
CA LEU A 16 -7.76 -3.41 2.86
C LEU A 16 -8.31 -3.18 4.26
N HIS A 17 -8.83 -4.26 4.87
CA HIS A 17 -9.33 -4.24 6.24
C HIS A 17 -8.15 -4.41 7.22
N ALA A 18 -8.45 -4.61 8.51
CA ALA A 18 -7.44 -4.53 9.57
C ALA A 18 -6.24 -5.45 9.36
N ARG A 19 -6.46 -6.71 8.96
CA ARG A 19 -5.35 -7.66 8.83
C ARG A 19 -4.38 -7.29 7.70
N PRO A 20 -4.84 -7.11 6.45
CA PRO A 20 -3.90 -6.69 5.41
C PRO A 20 -3.35 -5.29 5.63
N ALA A 21 -4.10 -4.38 6.26
CA ALA A 21 -3.57 -3.07 6.58
C ALA A 21 -2.40 -3.16 7.57
N ALA A 22 -2.53 -3.99 8.60
CA ALA A 22 -1.46 -4.19 9.57
C ALA A 22 -0.23 -4.81 8.91
N LEU A 23 -0.44 -5.80 8.05
CA LEU A 23 0.66 -6.44 7.33
C LEU A 23 1.34 -5.44 6.39
N PHE A 24 0.56 -4.62 5.70
CA PHE A 24 1.10 -3.59 4.82
C PHE A 24 2.04 -2.67 5.60
N VAL A 25 1.60 -2.19 6.77
CA VAL A 25 2.40 -1.30 7.59
C VAL A 25 3.68 -2.00 8.08
N GLN A 26 3.58 -3.27 8.49
CA GLN A 26 4.75 -4.02 8.92
C GLN A 26 5.79 -4.12 7.80
N VAL A 27 5.34 -4.40 6.59
CA VAL A 27 6.24 -4.49 5.44
C VAL A 27 6.80 -3.12 5.10
N ALA A 28 5.93 -2.08 5.06
CA ALA A 28 6.36 -0.73 4.71
C ALA A 28 7.42 -0.20 5.67
N ASN A 29 7.32 -0.56 6.95
CA ASN A 29 8.27 -0.08 7.96
C ASN A 29 9.65 -0.73 7.83
N LYS A 30 9.82 -1.75 7.01
CA LYS A 30 11.13 -2.33 6.74
C LYS A 30 11.96 -1.48 5.78
N PHE A 31 11.33 -0.50 5.14
CA PHE A 31 11.98 0.31 4.12
C PHE A 31 12.11 1.74 4.59
N ASP A 32 13.21 2.39 4.18
CA ASP A 32 13.42 3.80 4.45
C ASP A 32 12.60 4.68 3.54
N ALA A 33 12.20 4.17 2.37
CA ALA A 33 11.42 4.93 1.42
C ALA A 33 10.14 5.46 2.07
N ARG A 34 9.75 6.65 1.64
CA ARG A 34 8.46 7.22 2.02
C ARG A 34 7.40 6.48 1.21
N ILE A 35 6.36 6.00 1.89
CA ILE A 35 5.30 5.22 1.26
C ILE A 35 3.98 5.97 1.36
N ILE A 36 3.35 6.17 0.22
CA ILE A 36 2.04 6.83 0.12
C ILE A 36 1.10 5.89 -0.63
N ILE A 37 -0.15 5.80 -0.20
CA ILE A 37 -1.18 5.08 -0.94
C ILE A 37 -2.21 6.10 -1.39
N LYS A 38 -2.59 6.04 -2.66
CA LYS A 38 -3.56 6.93 -3.25
C LYS A 38 -4.75 6.15 -3.77
N ARG A 39 -5.93 6.68 -3.55
CA ARG A 39 -7.17 6.14 -4.12
C ARG A 39 -8.03 7.33 -4.51
N ASP A 40 -8.33 7.46 -5.80
CA ASP A 40 -9.05 8.61 -6.32
C ASP A 40 -8.33 9.89 -5.92
N LYS A 41 -8.98 10.78 -5.17
CA LYS A 41 -8.38 12.03 -4.73
C LYS A 41 -7.78 11.97 -3.34
N GLU A 42 -7.86 10.80 -2.70
CA GLU A 42 -7.35 10.64 -1.35
C GLU A 42 -5.95 10.09 -1.37
N GLU A 43 -5.18 10.51 -0.40
CA GLU A 43 -3.80 10.03 -0.27
C GLU A 43 -3.49 9.90 1.21
N VAL A 44 -2.88 8.78 1.59
CA VAL A 44 -2.59 8.48 2.98
C VAL A 44 -1.17 7.97 3.13
N ASN A 45 -0.65 8.07 4.35
CA ASN A 45 0.66 7.55 4.69
C ASN A 45 0.60 6.01 4.73
N GLY A 46 1.42 5.36 3.91
CA GLY A 46 1.46 3.89 3.84
C GLY A 46 2.04 3.22 5.08
N LYS A 47 2.57 4.00 6.02
CA LYS A 47 3.09 3.47 7.28
C LYS A 47 2.13 3.74 8.44
N SER A 48 0.88 4.11 8.13
CA SER A 48 -0.17 4.36 9.11
C SER A 48 -1.33 3.40 8.91
N ILE A 49 -1.60 2.54 9.90
CA ILE A 49 -2.73 1.62 9.83
C ILE A 49 -4.04 2.40 9.68
N MET A 50 -4.21 3.46 10.47
CA MET A 50 -5.42 4.26 10.41
C MET A 50 -5.61 4.90 9.04
N GLY A 51 -4.50 5.39 8.45
CA GLY A 51 -4.57 5.98 7.12
C GLY A 51 -5.07 4.99 6.09
N ILE A 52 -4.53 3.76 6.13
CA ILE A 52 -4.93 2.72 5.18
C ILE A 52 -6.39 2.33 5.37
N LEU A 53 -6.82 2.18 6.61
CA LEU A 53 -8.22 1.83 6.90
C LEU A 53 -9.17 2.92 6.43
N MET A 54 -8.77 4.19 6.57
CA MET A 54 -9.62 5.30 6.17
C MET A 54 -9.78 5.42 4.66
N LEU A 55 -8.90 4.82 3.86
CA LEU A 55 -9.09 4.78 2.42
C LEU A 55 -10.33 3.97 2.03
N GLY A 56 -10.69 2.99 2.85
CA GLY A 56 -11.85 2.16 2.57
C GLY A 56 -11.74 1.40 1.26
N ALA A 57 -10.53 1.00 0.85
CA ALA A 57 -10.34 0.33 -0.43
C ALA A 57 -10.89 -1.07 -0.37
N GLU A 58 -11.91 -1.35 -1.19
CA GLU A 58 -12.57 -2.63 -1.24
C GLU A 58 -11.96 -3.53 -2.29
N LYS A 59 -12.25 -4.83 -2.21
CA LYS A 59 -11.80 -5.77 -3.22
C LYS A 59 -12.23 -5.28 -4.59
N GLY A 60 -11.30 -5.28 -5.53
CA GLY A 60 -11.55 -4.83 -6.89
C GLY A 60 -11.24 -3.36 -7.14
N SER A 61 -11.05 -2.57 -6.07
CA SER A 61 -10.69 -1.17 -6.30
C SER A 61 -9.23 -1.06 -6.69
N SER A 62 -8.92 0.02 -7.41
CA SER A 62 -7.55 0.33 -7.82
C SER A 62 -6.97 1.34 -6.85
N ILE A 63 -5.73 1.09 -6.45
CA ILE A 63 -4.96 2.04 -5.65
C ILE A 63 -3.62 2.26 -6.33
N VAL A 64 -2.96 3.36 -5.99
CA VAL A 64 -1.59 3.61 -6.44
C VAL A 64 -0.70 3.56 -5.21
N ILE A 65 0.33 2.74 -5.26
CA ILE A 65 1.36 2.71 -4.23
C ILE A 65 2.52 3.53 -4.74
N GLU A 66 2.92 4.53 -3.96
CA GLU A 66 4.02 5.41 -4.31
C GLU A 66 5.11 5.25 -3.27
N ALA A 67 6.35 5.08 -3.73
CA ALA A 67 7.50 4.96 -2.85
C ALA A 67 8.60 5.89 -3.33
N ASP A 68 9.20 6.63 -2.40
CA ASP A 68 10.24 7.60 -2.70
C ASP A 68 11.43 7.32 -1.79
N GLY A 69 12.54 6.86 -2.38
CA GLY A 69 13.75 6.55 -1.63
C GLY A 69 14.61 5.55 -2.37
N ASP A 70 15.77 5.24 -1.80
CA ASP A 70 16.73 4.35 -2.44
C ASP A 70 16.21 2.91 -2.57
N ASP A 71 15.37 2.48 -1.64
CA ASP A 71 14.80 1.13 -1.64
C ASP A 71 13.37 1.10 -2.17
N ALA A 72 12.97 2.13 -2.94
CA ALA A 72 11.59 2.29 -3.41
C ALA A 72 11.11 1.11 -4.26
N LEU A 73 11.95 0.62 -5.20
CA LEU A 73 11.53 -0.47 -6.06
C LEU A 73 11.22 -1.74 -5.28
N LYS A 74 12.12 -2.07 -4.34
CA LYS A 74 11.93 -3.25 -3.51
C LYS A 74 10.68 -3.10 -2.64
N ALA A 75 10.46 -1.90 -2.12
CA ALA A 75 9.28 -1.62 -1.31
C ALA A 75 8.00 -1.86 -2.11
N ILE A 76 7.93 -1.33 -3.33
CA ILE A 76 6.75 -1.51 -4.19
C ILE A 76 6.49 -2.99 -4.45
N GLU A 77 7.55 -3.76 -4.76
CA GLU A 77 7.40 -5.19 -5.03
C GLU A 77 6.81 -5.94 -3.84
N GLU A 78 7.33 -5.65 -2.64
CA GLU A 78 6.86 -6.34 -1.44
C GLU A 78 5.45 -5.91 -1.06
N LEU A 79 5.14 -4.63 -1.18
CA LEU A 79 3.83 -4.11 -0.81
C LEU A 79 2.75 -4.57 -1.78
N GLU A 80 3.08 -4.71 -3.06
CA GLU A 80 2.14 -5.24 -4.03
C GLU A 80 1.67 -6.64 -3.64
N LYS A 81 2.57 -7.47 -3.12
CA LYS A 81 2.21 -8.83 -2.71
C LYS A 81 1.15 -8.82 -1.62
N VAL A 82 1.24 -7.86 -0.70
CA VAL A 82 0.24 -7.75 0.37
C VAL A 82 -1.13 -7.43 -0.20
N VAL A 83 -1.19 -6.46 -1.10
CA VAL A 83 -2.46 -5.96 -1.67
C VAL A 83 -3.09 -6.98 -2.61
N THR A 84 -2.28 -7.78 -3.30
CA THR A 84 -2.78 -8.77 -4.25
C THR A 84 -2.97 -10.15 -3.66
N SER A 85 -2.70 -10.33 -2.38
CA SER A 85 -2.98 -11.58 -1.68
C SER A 85 -4.49 -11.76 -1.55
N GLU A 86 -4.98 -12.96 -1.84
CA GLU A 86 -6.42 -13.22 -1.82
C GLU A 86 -6.95 -13.58 -0.43
N GLU A 87 -6.11 -13.52 0.57
CA GLU A 87 -6.53 -13.83 1.94
C GLU A 87 -7.29 -12.70 2.61
#